data_634aabfe6a0cb270b2c1d6bd1b84cdbc
#
_entry.id   634aabfe6a0cb270b2c1d6bd1b84cdbc
#
_cell.length_a   1.000
_cell.length_b   1.000
_cell.length_c   1.000
_cell.angle_alpha   90.00
_cell.angle_beta   90.00
_cell.angle_gamma   90.00
#
_symmetry.space_group_name_H-M   'P 1'
#
loop_
_entity.id
_entity.type
_entity.pdbx_description
1 polymer ?
#
loop_
_entity_poly.entity_id
_entity_poly.type
_entity_poly.pdbx_seq_one_letter_code
_entity_poly.pdbx_strand_id
1 'polypeptide(L)'
;MKLRNILAAALVCGAALNAQAQFRYVRVWQNGESTRLPMTDFVYSNNGRTVTIDGQPFATSEVDSITLVHTIYVNYDGGTATVDTRQAPGVTATVDGAYVTITNTTVGQEMEFVVSGTTSDGGLLYNGAYKCKFLLNGVNITSKRGAAIDIECGKRIDLLLVKGTNNVLVDAAGGTQKAALYCDGHMEIDEGGSLTVTGNTRHAIATNEYLRLKPGTGRITIPSATGDGIHAGQYFLMNDGTIEARNLGGDGIQAEITKNPLDEMNGQLFINGGSITLDIASPDVKGIKCDGDMQITGGTFAITASGAGSKGISCPGNMLINQTNNPTDITITASGGIYTDPVTEETSRCMGIKVDFDLTIEAGTVTVYNTGSGSRGIKVDGKYTKGAAAVVQASVKN
;
A
#
# COMPACT_ATOMS: atom_id res chain seq x y z
N MET A 1 -10.91 -10.37 35.56
CA MET A 1 -11.63 -10.57 34.26
C MET A 1 -10.75 -11.14 33.14
N LYS A 2 -9.43 -10.82 33.10
CA LYS A 2 -8.46 -11.31 32.10
C LYS A 2 -8.22 -12.84 32.14
N LEU A 3 -8.22 -13.46 33.32
CA LEU A 3 -7.94 -14.90 33.47
C LEU A 3 -9.02 -15.83 32.86
N ARG A 4 -10.28 -15.38 32.78
CA ARG A 4 -11.39 -16.20 32.23
C ARG A 4 -11.32 -16.39 30.72
N ASN A 5 -10.78 -15.43 30.00
CA ASN A 5 -10.67 -15.50 28.53
C ASN A 5 -9.47 -16.38 28.10
N ILE A 6 -8.39 -16.40 28.90
CA ILE A 6 -7.25 -17.29 28.69
C ILE A 6 -7.65 -18.76 28.97
N LEU A 7 -8.47 -19.00 30.02
CA LEU A 7 -8.98 -20.34 30.32
C LEU A 7 -9.93 -20.87 29.25
N ALA A 8 -10.74 -20.02 28.61
CA ALA A 8 -11.63 -20.41 27.52
C ALA A 8 -10.85 -20.87 26.29
N ALA A 9 -9.74 -20.20 25.96
CA ALA A 9 -8.83 -20.63 24.90
C ALA A 9 -8.14 -21.98 25.21
N ALA A 10 -7.74 -22.20 26.46
CA ALA A 10 -7.11 -23.44 26.91
C ALA A 10 -8.07 -24.63 26.93
N LEU A 11 -9.36 -24.42 27.26
CA LEU A 11 -10.40 -25.48 27.21
C LEU A 11 -10.71 -25.91 25.78
N VAL A 12 -10.63 -24.99 24.81
CA VAL A 12 -10.77 -25.29 23.39
C VAL A 12 -9.55 -26.09 22.88
N CYS A 13 -8.35 -25.85 23.41
CA CYS A 13 -7.15 -26.62 23.05
C CYS A 13 -7.13 -28.05 23.62
N GLY A 14 -7.79 -28.32 24.75
CA GLY A 14 -7.88 -29.67 25.36
C GLY A 14 -8.82 -30.65 24.61
N ALA A 15 -9.69 -30.13 23.72
CA ALA A 15 -10.53 -30.92 22.82
C ALA A 15 -9.91 -31.14 21.41
N ALA A 16 -8.64 -30.91 21.23
CA ALA A 16 -8.03 -30.26 20.08
C ALA A 16 -7.17 -31.12 19.16
N LEU A 17 -7.32 -32.39 19.07
CA LEU A 17 -6.76 -33.13 17.90
C LEU A 17 -7.47 -32.75 16.59
N ASN A 18 -8.74 -32.35 16.68
CA ASN A 18 -9.48 -31.81 15.51
C ASN A 18 -9.28 -30.31 15.27
N ALA A 19 -8.96 -29.51 16.32
CA ALA A 19 -8.76 -28.08 16.19
C ALA A 19 -7.41 -27.72 15.50
N GLN A 20 -6.36 -28.55 15.67
CA GLN A 20 -5.09 -28.37 14.95
C GLN A 20 -5.23 -28.50 13.42
N ALA A 21 -6.24 -29.23 12.93
CA ALA A 21 -6.52 -29.32 11.50
C ALA A 21 -7.16 -28.00 10.95
N GLN A 22 -7.87 -27.27 11.81
CA GLN A 22 -8.63 -26.07 11.46
C GLN A 22 -7.81 -24.78 11.62
N PHE A 23 -6.97 -24.71 12.67
CA PHE A 23 -6.14 -23.54 12.96
C PHE A 23 -4.67 -23.92 12.93
N ARG A 24 -3.87 -23.18 12.17
CA ARG A 24 -2.41 -23.36 12.13
C ARG A 24 -1.65 -22.30 12.92
N TYR A 25 -2.30 -21.19 13.25
CA TYR A 25 -1.68 -20.05 13.87
C TYR A 25 -2.55 -19.47 14.98
N VAL A 26 -1.87 -18.85 15.93
CA VAL A 26 -2.49 -18.03 16.98
C VAL A 26 -1.88 -16.63 16.91
N ARG A 27 -2.61 -15.64 17.41
CA ARG A 27 -2.09 -14.31 17.71
C ARG A 27 -2.07 -14.11 19.21
N VAL A 28 -0.90 -13.79 19.75
CA VAL A 28 -0.71 -13.38 21.13
C VAL A 28 -0.69 -11.86 21.15
N TRP A 29 -1.60 -11.26 21.87
CA TRP A 29 -1.75 -9.81 21.98
C TRP A 29 -1.12 -9.32 23.28
N GLN A 30 -0.26 -8.30 23.19
CA GLN A 30 0.42 -7.64 24.30
C GLN A 30 0.44 -6.13 24.03
N ASN A 31 -0.14 -5.32 24.93
CA ASN A 31 -0.17 -3.86 24.80
C ASN A 31 -0.70 -3.32 23.46
N GLY A 32 -1.68 -4.02 22.88
CA GLY A 32 -2.28 -3.64 21.59
C GLY A 32 -1.53 -4.13 20.34
N GLU A 33 -0.33 -4.68 20.49
CA GLU A 33 0.42 -5.35 19.43
C GLU A 33 0.17 -6.86 19.42
N SER A 34 0.35 -7.51 18.29
CA SER A 34 0.16 -8.96 18.21
C SER A 34 1.33 -9.67 17.54
N THR A 35 1.73 -10.79 18.14
CA THR A 35 2.67 -11.74 17.54
C THR A 35 1.91 -12.92 16.97
N ARG A 36 2.13 -13.26 15.69
CA ARG A 36 1.56 -14.44 15.03
C ARG A 36 2.53 -15.62 15.18
N LEU A 37 2.04 -16.73 15.71
CA LEU A 37 2.84 -17.92 15.98
C LEU A 37 2.17 -19.16 15.41
N PRO A 38 2.94 -20.17 14.90
CA PRO A 38 2.41 -21.49 14.62
C PRO A 38 1.77 -22.10 15.86
N MET A 39 0.67 -22.80 15.68
CA MET A 39 0.00 -23.53 16.77
C MET A 39 0.57 -24.95 16.85
N THR A 40 1.85 -25.07 17.20
CA THR A 40 2.55 -26.37 17.30
C THR A 40 2.47 -26.94 18.69
N ASP A 41 2.62 -26.10 19.70
CA ASP A 41 2.49 -26.44 21.12
C ASP A 41 1.75 -25.30 21.86
N PHE A 42 1.22 -25.63 23.02
CA PHE A 42 0.55 -24.68 23.90
C PHE A 42 0.69 -25.19 25.34
N VAL A 43 1.72 -24.69 26.02
CA VAL A 43 2.10 -25.22 27.32
C VAL A 43 2.01 -24.14 28.40
N TYR A 44 1.29 -24.42 29.49
CA TYR A 44 1.31 -23.59 30.69
C TYR A 44 2.36 -24.11 31.66
N SER A 45 3.18 -23.23 32.20
CA SER A 45 4.23 -23.51 33.20
C SER A 45 4.21 -22.48 34.32
N ASN A 46 5.06 -22.67 35.35
CA ASN A 46 5.18 -21.78 36.47
C ASN A 46 3.84 -21.46 37.16
N ASN A 47 3.01 -22.50 37.43
CA ASN A 47 1.66 -22.35 38.01
C ASN A 47 0.76 -21.40 37.19
N GLY A 48 0.82 -21.47 35.86
CA GLY A 48 0.02 -20.64 34.97
C GLY A 48 0.54 -19.22 34.76
N ARG A 49 1.75 -18.90 35.24
CA ARG A 49 2.36 -17.57 35.02
C ARG A 49 3.04 -17.42 33.68
N THR A 50 3.31 -18.52 32.98
CA THR A 50 3.93 -18.52 31.65
C THR A 50 3.10 -19.37 30.72
N VAL A 51 2.81 -18.88 29.52
CA VAL A 51 2.30 -19.66 28.38
C VAL A 51 3.42 -19.73 27.35
N THR A 52 3.74 -20.93 26.89
CA THR A 52 4.71 -21.16 25.80
C THR A 52 3.93 -21.61 24.59
N ILE A 53 4.19 -20.94 23.46
CA ILE A 53 3.57 -21.25 22.14
C ILE A 53 4.70 -21.28 21.13
N ASP A 54 4.80 -22.37 20.35
CA ASP A 54 5.87 -22.59 19.39
C ASP A 54 7.27 -22.35 20.00
N GLY A 55 7.49 -22.86 21.21
CA GLY A 55 8.74 -22.68 21.95
C GLY A 55 8.97 -21.26 22.51
N GLN A 56 8.11 -20.27 22.22
CA GLN A 56 8.23 -18.89 22.73
C GLN A 56 7.45 -18.71 24.05
N PRO A 57 8.10 -18.31 25.14
CA PRO A 57 7.43 -18.07 26.42
C PRO A 57 6.87 -16.65 26.49
N PHE A 58 5.65 -16.54 27.02
CA PHE A 58 4.97 -15.29 27.33
C PHE A 58 4.54 -15.26 28.79
N ALA A 59 4.84 -14.18 29.51
CA ALA A 59 4.30 -13.96 30.84
C ALA A 59 2.79 -13.71 30.75
N THR A 60 1.97 -14.52 31.43
CA THR A 60 0.51 -14.40 31.35
C THR A 60 -0.03 -13.08 31.89
N SER A 61 0.76 -12.37 32.71
CA SER A 61 0.45 -11.02 33.18
C SER A 61 0.55 -9.95 32.08
N GLU A 62 1.34 -10.20 31.02
CA GLU A 62 1.60 -9.29 29.91
C GLU A 62 0.73 -9.61 28.69
N VAL A 63 0.07 -10.77 28.68
CA VAL A 63 -0.79 -11.20 27.58
C VAL A 63 -2.20 -10.62 27.77
N ASP A 64 -2.64 -9.79 26.83
CA ASP A 64 -3.99 -9.24 26.80
C ASP A 64 -5.01 -10.29 26.34
N SER A 65 -4.67 -11.02 25.28
CA SER A 65 -5.48 -12.11 24.75
C SER A 65 -4.66 -13.03 23.82
N ILE A 66 -5.20 -14.25 23.62
CA ILE A 66 -4.72 -15.18 22.57
C ILE A 66 -5.91 -15.50 21.68
N THR A 67 -5.78 -15.25 20.39
CA THR A 67 -6.84 -15.49 19.42
C THR A 67 -6.41 -16.54 18.40
N LEU A 68 -7.34 -17.41 18.03
CA LEU A 68 -7.14 -18.36 16.95
C LEU A 68 -7.21 -17.61 15.60
N VAL A 69 -6.35 -18.01 14.66
CA VAL A 69 -6.31 -17.43 13.32
C VAL A 69 -6.86 -18.43 12.31
N HIS A 70 -8.00 -18.10 11.72
CA HIS A 70 -8.47 -18.82 10.54
C HIS A 70 -7.63 -18.40 9.33
N THR A 71 -6.89 -19.34 8.77
CA THR A 71 -6.04 -19.10 7.60
C THR A 71 -6.58 -19.91 6.42
N ILE A 72 -6.98 -19.20 5.38
CA ILE A 72 -7.45 -19.75 4.10
C ILE A 72 -6.27 -19.74 3.13
N TYR A 73 -6.09 -20.79 2.37
CA TYR A 73 -5.01 -20.90 1.38
C TYR A 73 -5.57 -20.88 -0.02
N VAL A 74 -5.02 -20.01 -0.85
CA VAL A 74 -5.27 -19.95 -2.29
C VAL A 74 -3.95 -20.26 -2.98
N ASN A 75 -3.91 -21.34 -3.77
CA ASN A 75 -2.71 -21.70 -4.51
C ASN A 75 -3.03 -21.84 -5.99
N TYR A 76 -2.29 -21.09 -6.81
CA TYR A 76 -2.36 -21.14 -8.27
C TYR A 76 -1.36 -22.15 -8.82
N ASP A 77 -1.81 -22.97 -9.78
CA ASP A 77 -0.99 -23.93 -10.50
C ASP A 77 -1.35 -23.93 -12.00
N GLY A 78 -0.69 -23.06 -12.74
CA GLY A 78 -0.92 -22.87 -14.18
C GLY A 78 -2.35 -22.43 -14.47
N GLY A 79 -3.12 -23.27 -15.16
CA GLY A 79 -4.50 -22.96 -15.57
C GLY A 79 -5.58 -23.24 -14.52
N THR A 80 -5.20 -23.58 -13.30
CA THR A 80 -6.13 -23.91 -12.21
C THR A 80 -5.71 -23.28 -10.89
N ALA A 81 -6.63 -23.26 -9.93
CA ALA A 81 -6.35 -22.88 -8.55
C ALA A 81 -7.01 -23.84 -7.58
N THR A 82 -6.46 -23.93 -6.38
CA THR A 82 -7.05 -24.64 -5.26
C THR A 82 -7.30 -23.69 -4.10
N VAL A 83 -8.42 -23.86 -3.40
CA VAL A 83 -8.77 -23.08 -2.20
C VAL A 83 -9.04 -24.03 -1.05
N ASP A 84 -8.21 -23.96 -0.02
CA ASP A 84 -8.43 -24.66 1.25
C ASP A 84 -8.97 -23.66 2.29
N THR A 85 -10.28 -23.66 2.50
CA THR A 85 -10.95 -22.74 3.44
C THR A 85 -10.75 -23.15 4.90
N ARG A 86 -10.19 -24.33 5.16
CA ARG A 86 -10.05 -24.87 6.52
C ARG A 86 -11.36 -24.86 7.31
N GLN A 87 -12.49 -24.99 6.63
CA GLN A 87 -13.82 -24.88 7.23
C GLN A 87 -14.03 -23.57 8.02
N ALA A 88 -13.35 -22.48 7.62
CA ALA A 88 -13.51 -21.17 8.24
C ALA A 88 -14.99 -20.73 8.17
N PRO A 89 -15.59 -20.33 9.28
CA PRO A 89 -17.01 -20.00 9.31
C PRO A 89 -17.31 -18.81 8.41
N GLY A 90 -18.38 -18.89 7.63
CA GLY A 90 -18.85 -17.84 6.74
C GLY A 90 -17.96 -17.60 5.51
N VAL A 91 -16.95 -18.46 5.27
CA VAL A 91 -16.10 -18.39 4.08
C VAL A 91 -16.54 -19.44 3.08
N THR A 92 -16.84 -18.98 1.87
CA THR A 92 -17.10 -19.84 0.70
C THR A 92 -16.17 -19.46 -0.44
N ALA A 93 -15.83 -20.42 -1.28
CA ALA A 93 -15.01 -20.20 -2.46
C ALA A 93 -15.58 -20.90 -3.68
N THR A 94 -15.48 -20.25 -4.83
CA THR A 94 -15.72 -20.84 -6.14
C THR A 94 -14.48 -20.68 -7.01
N VAL A 95 -14.22 -21.67 -7.85
CA VAL A 95 -13.03 -21.70 -8.72
C VAL A 95 -13.49 -22.04 -10.15
N ASP A 96 -13.11 -21.16 -11.09
CA ASP A 96 -13.32 -21.35 -12.54
C ASP A 96 -11.95 -21.29 -13.23
N GLY A 97 -11.34 -22.44 -13.48
CA GLY A 97 -9.95 -22.52 -13.91
C GLY A 97 -9.01 -21.95 -12.83
N ALA A 98 -8.32 -20.87 -13.12
CA ALA A 98 -7.52 -20.13 -12.14
C ALA A 98 -8.18 -18.81 -11.68
N TYR A 99 -9.47 -18.61 -11.93
CA TYR A 99 -10.25 -17.49 -11.37
C TYR A 99 -10.93 -17.94 -10.08
N VAL A 100 -10.55 -17.30 -9.00
CA VAL A 100 -11.02 -17.61 -7.65
C VAL A 100 -11.93 -16.50 -7.18
N THR A 101 -13.12 -16.84 -6.70
CA THR A 101 -13.99 -15.92 -5.96
C THR A 101 -14.14 -16.42 -4.54
N ILE A 102 -13.80 -15.59 -3.57
CA ILE A 102 -13.97 -15.83 -2.14
C ILE A 102 -15.04 -14.88 -1.62
N THR A 103 -16.01 -15.42 -0.89
CA THR A 103 -16.98 -14.62 -0.14
C THR A 103 -16.80 -14.90 1.35
N ASN A 104 -16.62 -13.85 2.15
CA ASN A 104 -16.50 -13.93 3.61
C ASN A 104 -17.56 -13.05 4.27
N THR A 105 -18.56 -13.68 4.85
CA THR A 105 -19.67 -13.02 5.56
C THR A 105 -19.42 -12.86 7.05
N THR A 106 -18.29 -13.36 7.58
CA THR A 106 -17.97 -13.29 9.01
C THR A 106 -17.62 -11.88 9.42
N VAL A 107 -18.23 -11.41 10.48
CA VAL A 107 -17.94 -10.15 11.15
C VAL A 107 -17.44 -10.41 12.58
N GLY A 108 -16.60 -9.50 13.10
CA GLY A 108 -16.05 -9.62 14.45
C GLY A 108 -14.83 -10.52 14.60
N GLN A 109 -14.46 -11.28 13.55
CA GLN A 109 -13.27 -12.13 13.51
C GLN A 109 -12.47 -11.84 12.24
N GLU A 110 -11.22 -11.41 12.41
CA GLU A 110 -10.27 -11.17 11.33
C GLU A 110 -9.73 -12.51 10.81
N MET A 111 -9.75 -12.70 9.49
CA MET A 111 -9.23 -13.89 8.82
C MET A 111 -7.97 -13.58 8.02
N GLU A 112 -7.16 -14.60 7.75
CA GLU A 112 -5.97 -14.51 6.93
C GLU A 112 -6.13 -15.33 5.66
N PHE A 113 -5.74 -14.75 4.52
CA PHE A 113 -5.74 -15.38 3.21
C PHE A 113 -4.30 -15.45 2.70
N VAL A 114 -3.73 -16.64 2.61
CA VAL A 114 -2.40 -16.87 2.04
C VAL A 114 -2.57 -17.15 0.56
N VAL A 115 -2.01 -16.29 -0.27
CA VAL A 115 -2.10 -16.38 -1.73
C VAL A 115 -0.73 -16.70 -2.30
N SER A 116 -0.63 -17.78 -3.06
CA SER A 116 0.64 -18.31 -3.58
C SER A 116 0.48 -18.95 -4.95
N GLY A 117 1.61 -19.29 -5.59
CA GLY A 117 1.65 -19.99 -6.86
C GLY A 117 1.57 -19.08 -8.09
N THR A 118 1.45 -19.68 -9.28
CA THR A 118 1.57 -18.96 -10.53
C THR A 118 0.45 -19.31 -11.50
N THR A 119 -0.10 -18.28 -12.15
CA THR A 119 -1.05 -18.42 -13.27
C THR A 119 -0.82 -17.35 -14.33
N SER A 120 -0.97 -17.72 -15.58
CA SER A 120 -0.95 -16.79 -16.74
C SER A 120 -2.33 -16.44 -17.26
N ASP A 121 -3.39 -16.94 -16.63
CA ASP A 121 -4.80 -16.65 -16.94
C ASP A 121 -5.65 -16.93 -15.70
N GLY A 122 -5.63 -16.02 -14.72
CA GLY A 122 -6.36 -16.19 -13.46
C GLY A 122 -6.59 -14.86 -12.76
N GLY A 123 -7.20 -14.92 -11.58
CA GLY A 123 -7.48 -13.74 -10.76
C GLY A 123 -8.11 -14.12 -9.43
N LEU A 124 -8.11 -13.19 -8.50
CA LEU A 124 -8.75 -13.31 -7.20
C LEU A 124 -9.77 -12.18 -7.01
N LEU A 125 -11.03 -12.55 -6.86
CA LEU A 125 -12.09 -11.66 -6.38
C LEU A 125 -12.42 -12.03 -4.92
N TYR A 126 -12.34 -11.05 -4.04
CA TYR A 126 -12.72 -11.19 -2.64
C TYR A 126 -13.88 -10.27 -2.29
N ASN A 127 -14.99 -10.85 -1.85
CA ASN A 127 -16.14 -10.12 -1.32
C ASN A 127 -16.17 -10.30 0.21
N GLY A 128 -15.88 -9.24 0.95
CA GLY A 128 -15.72 -9.28 2.39
C GLY A 128 -16.61 -8.30 3.15
N ALA A 129 -17.06 -8.72 4.34
CA ALA A 129 -17.86 -7.89 5.24
C ALA A 129 -17.06 -7.32 6.42
N TYR A 130 -15.82 -7.76 6.62
CA TYR A 130 -14.98 -7.37 7.76
C TYR A 130 -13.51 -7.26 7.38
N LYS A 131 -12.74 -6.54 8.20
CA LYS A 131 -11.29 -6.44 8.03
C LYS A 131 -10.62 -7.81 7.98
N CYS A 132 -9.60 -7.94 7.14
CA CYS A 132 -8.85 -9.19 6.98
C CYS A 132 -7.41 -8.94 6.55
N LYS A 133 -6.64 -10.02 6.45
CA LYS A 133 -5.25 -9.97 6.01
C LYS A 133 -5.06 -10.82 4.76
N PHE A 134 -4.35 -10.27 3.79
CA PHE A 134 -3.84 -11.00 2.64
C PHE A 134 -2.33 -11.13 2.76
N LEU A 135 -1.82 -12.36 2.73
CA LEU A 135 -0.40 -12.68 2.72
C LEU A 135 -0.03 -13.10 1.30
N LEU A 136 0.66 -12.23 0.57
CA LEU A 136 1.19 -12.55 -0.75
C LEU A 136 2.50 -13.32 -0.57
N ASN A 137 2.45 -14.63 -0.83
CA ASN A 137 3.53 -15.57 -0.56
C ASN A 137 4.08 -16.17 -1.85
N GLY A 138 4.74 -15.35 -2.65
CA GLY A 138 5.29 -15.77 -3.94
C GLY A 138 4.20 -16.00 -4.99
N VAL A 139 3.17 -15.16 -5.00
CA VAL A 139 2.09 -15.25 -5.98
C VAL A 139 2.44 -14.51 -7.27
N ASN A 140 2.16 -15.13 -8.42
CA ASN A 140 2.29 -14.54 -9.74
C ASN A 140 1.00 -14.73 -10.53
N ILE A 141 0.23 -13.66 -10.69
CA ILE A 141 -1.05 -13.66 -11.40
C ILE A 141 -0.97 -12.74 -12.61
N THR A 142 -1.20 -13.28 -13.79
CA THR A 142 -1.56 -12.51 -14.99
C THR A 142 -3.03 -12.80 -15.29
N SER A 143 -3.86 -11.76 -15.25
CA SER A 143 -5.28 -11.88 -15.56
C SER A 143 -5.55 -11.54 -17.03
N LYS A 144 -6.51 -12.24 -17.63
CA LYS A 144 -7.04 -11.93 -18.96
C LYS A 144 -8.50 -11.45 -18.93
N ARG A 145 -9.14 -11.43 -17.75
CA ARG A 145 -10.56 -11.05 -17.61
C ARG A 145 -10.77 -9.72 -16.87
N GLY A 146 -9.83 -9.29 -16.03
CA GLY A 146 -9.98 -8.07 -15.22
C GLY A 146 -8.79 -7.85 -14.32
N ALA A 147 -9.00 -7.37 -13.09
CA ALA A 147 -7.96 -7.22 -12.09
C ALA A 147 -7.25 -8.55 -11.77
N ALA A 148 -5.99 -8.49 -11.39
CA ALA A 148 -5.28 -9.66 -10.86
C ALA A 148 -5.77 -9.99 -9.45
N ILE A 149 -5.92 -8.98 -8.60
CA ILE A 149 -6.56 -9.09 -7.28
C ILE A 149 -7.57 -7.95 -7.13
N ASP A 150 -8.81 -8.31 -6.87
CA ASP A 150 -9.96 -7.43 -6.68
C ASP A 150 -10.56 -7.65 -5.28
N ILE A 151 -10.44 -6.66 -4.40
CA ILE A 151 -10.89 -6.75 -3.01
C ILE A 151 -12.09 -5.83 -2.80
N GLU A 152 -13.27 -6.40 -2.94
CA GLU A 152 -14.57 -5.76 -2.68
C GLU A 152 -14.90 -5.84 -1.18
N CYS A 153 -14.24 -4.99 -0.40
CA CYS A 153 -14.41 -4.91 1.03
C CYS A 153 -14.11 -3.47 1.51
N GLY A 154 -15.15 -2.72 1.88
CA GLY A 154 -15.05 -1.35 2.42
C GLY A 154 -14.50 -1.30 3.86
N LYS A 155 -13.63 -2.23 4.25
CA LYS A 155 -12.95 -2.27 5.56
C LYS A 155 -11.45 -2.33 5.37
N ARG A 156 -10.70 -2.20 6.47
CA ARG A 156 -9.24 -2.26 6.42
C ARG A 156 -8.76 -3.64 5.98
N ILE A 157 -7.90 -3.64 4.99
CA ILE A 157 -7.17 -4.80 4.49
C ILE A 157 -5.69 -4.62 4.81
N ASP A 158 -5.12 -5.54 5.58
CA ASP A 158 -3.67 -5.63 5.75
C ASP A 158 -3.12 -6.51 4.62
N LEU A 159 -2.31 -5.95 3.72
CA LEU A 159 -1.63 -6.66 2.64
C LEU A 159 -0.17 -6.90 3.03
N LEU A 160 0.16 -8.13 3.38
CA LEU A 160 1.50 -8.50 3.82
C LEU A 160 2.30 -9.11 2.66
N LEU A 161 3.41 -8.47 2.31
CA LEU A 161 4.36 -8.99 1.33
C LEU A 161 5.32 -9.92 2.07
N VAL A 162 5.05 -11.22 2.06
CA VAL A 162 5.82 -12.18 2.88
C VAL A 162 7.31 -12.03 2.60
N LYS A 163 8.09 -11.84 3.66
CA LYS A 163 9.52 -11.58 3.58
C LYS A 163 10.27 -12.62 2.75
N GLY A 164 11.10 -12.17 1.83
CA GLY A 164 11.88 -13.02 0.95
C GLY A 164 11.12 -13.59 -0.25
N THR A 165 9.85 -13.20 -0.44
CA THR A 165 9.06 -13.58 -1.62
C THR A 165 8.99 -12.45 -2.65
N ASN A 166 8.78 -12.85 -3.91
CA ASN A 166 8.51 -11.94 -5.02
C ASN A 166 7.09 -12.21 -5.52
N ASN A 167 6.27 -11.16 -5.56
CA ASN A 167 4.89 -11.23 -5.98
C ASN A 167 4.69 -10.40 -7.25
N VAL A 168 3.91 -10.91 -8.20
CA VAL A 168 3.67 -10.26 -9.48
C VAL A 168 2.19 -10.25 -9.80
N LEU A 169 1.64 -9.08 -10.11
CA LEU A 169 0.24 -8.88 -10.46
C LEU A 169 0.13 -8.10 -11.77
N VAL A 170 -0.58 -8.66 -12.73
CA VAL A 170 -0.82 -8.05 -14.04
C VAL A 170 -2.31 -8.20 -14.38
N ASP A 171 -3.00 -7.10 -14.64
CA ASP A 171 -4.41 -7.14 -15.07
C ASP A 171 -4.57 -7.30 -16.58
N ALA A 172 -5.80 -7.60 -16.99
CA ALA A 172 -6.18 -7.61 -18.39
C ALA A 172 -6.25 -6.18 -18.94
N ALA A 173 -5.91 -6.00 -20.21
CA ALA A 173 -6.22 -4.75 -20.91
C ALA A 173 -7.73 -4.64 -21.16
N GLY A 174 -8.31 -3.45 -20.96
CA GLY A 174 -9.74 -3.19 -21.20
C GLY A 174 -10.68 -3.83 -20.19
N GLY A 175 -10.19 -4.18 -18.99
CA GLY A 175 -11.02 -4.61 -17.87
C GLY A 175 -11.93 -3.48 -17.34
N THR A 176 -12.83 -3.81 -16.44
CA THR A 176 -13.78 -2.85 -15.85
C THR A 176 -13.32 -2.31 -14.49
N GLN A 177 -12.36 -2.99 -13.84
CA GLN A 177 -11.86 -2.57 -12.53
C GLN A 177 -10.85 -1.42 -12.65
N LYS A 178 -10.70 -0.63 -11.60
CA LYS A 178 -9.84 0.55 -11.58
C LYS A 178 -8.34 0.22 -11.61
N ALA A 179 -7.92 -0.97 -11.15
CA ALA A 179 -6.50 -1.31 -11.02
C ALA A 179 -6.23 -2.81 -11.13
N ALA A 180 -4.95 -3.17 -11.33
CA ALA A 180 -4.49 -4.55 -11.27
C ALA A 180 -4.56 -5.13 -9.85
N LEU A 181 -4.22 -4.32 -8.84
CA LEU A 181 -4.50 -4.55 -7.43
C LEU A 181 -5.48 -3.48 -6.94
N TYR A 182 -6.71 -3.88 -6.71
CA TYR A 182 -7.78 -2.98 -6.28
C TYR A 182 -8.29 -3.32 -4.88
N CYS A 183 -8.62 -2.30 -4.08
CA CYS A 183 -9.29 -2.44 -2.79
C CYS A 183 -10.38 -1.37 -2.64
N ASP A 184 -11.61 -1.80 -2.39
CA ASP A 184 -12.75 -0.89 -2.19
C ASP A 184 -12.67 -0.08 -0.87
N GLY A 185 -11.91 -0.56 0.11
CA GLY A 185 -11.69 0.11 1.40
C GLY A 185 -10.28 0.64 1.58
N HIS A 186 -9.83 0.57 2.84
CA HIS A 186 -8.47 0.94 3.24
C HIS A 186 -7.49 -0.19 2.99
N MET A 187 -6.26 0.11 2.56
CA MET A 187 -5.18 -0.87 2.44
C MET A 187 -3.95 -0.43 3.22
N GLU A 188 -3.41 -1.33 4.04
CA GLU A 188 -2.13 -1.16 4.71
C GLU A 188 -1.15 -2.23 4.21
N ILE A 189 -0.06 -1.81 3.55
CA ILE A 189 0.98 -2.72 3.04
C ILE A 189 2.09 -2.82 4.08
N ASP A 190 2.53 -4.07 4.35
CA ASP A 190 3.51 -4.39 5.38
C ASP A 190 4.41 -5.55 4.96
N GLU A 191 5.41 -5.85 5.76
CA GLU A 191 6.46 -6.87 5.56
C GLU A 191 7.42 -6.62 4.39
N GLY A 192 8.55 -7.32 4.39
CA GLY A 192 9.74 -7.02 3.57
C GLY A 192 9.87 -7.79 2.27
N GLY A 193 8.80 -8.36 1.74
CA GLY A 193 8.78 -8.97 0.40
C GLY A 193 8.75 -7.93 -0.71
N SER A 194 8.71 -8.39 -1.97
CA SER A 194 8.56 -7.52 -3.14
C SER A 194 7.22 -7.73 -3.84
N LEU A 195 6.71 -6.64 -4.45
CA LEU A 195 5.50 -6.64 -5.25
C LEU A 195 5.75 -5.89 -6.57
N THR A 196 5.55 -6.57 -7.68
CA THR A 196 5.55 -5.94 -9.02
C THR A 196 4.12 -5.90 -9.54
N VAL A 197 3.65 -4.72 -9.95
CA VAL A 197 2.28 -4.53 -10.44
C VAL A 197 2.29 -3.81 -11.78
N THR A 198 1.58 -4.37 -12.75
CA THR A 198 1.36 -3.76 -14.08
C THR A 198 -0.12 -3.48 -14.26
N GLY A 199 -0.48 -2.21 -14.51
CA GLY A 199 -1.85 -1.74 -14.72
C GLY A 199 -2.16 -1.55 -16.20
N ASN A 200 -2.70 -2.55 -16.88
CA ASN A 200 -3.02 -2.47 -18.31
C ASN A 200 -4.39 -1.82 -18.57
N THR A 201 -5.34 -1.91 -17.62
CA THR A 201 -6.66 -1.27 -17.73
C THR A 201 -6.58 0.21 -17.34
N ARG A 202 -6.06 0.51 -16.15
CA ARG A 202 -5.96 1.87 -15.63
C ARG A 202 -4.79 2.01 -14.65
N HIS A 203 -5.02 1.95 -13.33
CA HIS A 203 -3.97 2.09 -12.33
C HIS A 203 -3.26 0.75 -12.07
N ALA A 204 -2.04 0.79 -11.57
CA ALA A 204 -1.41 -0.44 -11.08
C ALA A 204 -1.99 -0.83 -9.72
N ILE A 205 -1.99 0.07 -8.75
CA ILE A 205 -2.59 -0.12 -7.43
C ILE A 205 -3.62 0.99 -7.18
N ALA A 206 -4.83 0.62 -6.73
CA ALA A 206 -5.82 1.62 -6.34
C ALA A 206 -6.61 1.19 -5.10
N THR A 207 -6.93 2.18 -4.25
CA THR A 207 -7.87 2.06 -3.14
C THR A 207 -8.95 3.11 -3.25
N ASN A 208 -10.18 2.82 -2.83
CA ASN A 208 -11.22 3.86 -2.75
C ASN A 208 -11.08 4.74 -1.51
N GLU A 209 -10.36 4.26 -0.51
CA GLU A 209 -10.03 5.00 0.70
C GLU A 209 -8.50 5.13 0.83
N TYR A 210 -7.94 5.14 2.03
CA TYR A 210 -6.51 5.38 2.18
C TYR A 210 -5.62 4.18 1.78
N LEU A 211 -4.40 4.52 1.39
CA LEU A 211 -3.29 3.58 1.25
C LEU A 211 -2.16 3.96 2.20
N ARG A 212 -1.71 3.01 3.02
CA ARG A 212 -0.56 3.17 3.91
C ARG A 212 0.53 2.13 3.61
N LEU A 213 1.77 2.59 3.54
CA LEU A 213 2.96 1.74 3.60
C LEU A 213 3.53 1.83 5.01
N LYS A 214 3.55 0.70 5.73
CA LYS A 214 3.98 0.63 7.14
C LYS A 214 5.50 0.55 7.27
N PRO A 215 6.06 0.77 8.47
CA PRO A 215 7.48 0.53 8.71
C PRO A 215 7.86 -0.92 8.37
N GLY A 216 8.94 -1.11 7.60
CA GLY A 216 9.38 -2.42 7.15
C GLY A 216 8.75 -2.92 5.84
N THR A 217 7.88 -2.14 5.21
CA THR A 217 7.39 -2.45 3.85
C THR A 217 8.57 -2.61 2.89
N GLY A 218 8.53 -3.67 2.09
CA GLY A 218 9.58 -3.97 1.12
C GLY A 218 9.52 -3.10 -0.14
N ARG A 219 9.73 -3.72 -1.30
CA ARG A 219 9.79 -3.03 -2.59
C ARG A 219 8.50 -3.18 -3.38
N ILE A 220 7.97 -2.08 -3.88
CA ILE A 220 6.88 -2.01 -4.85
C ILE A 220 7.45 -1.48 -6.17
N THR A 221 7.33 -2.27 -7.25
CA THR A 221 7.79 -1.89 -8.59
C THR A 221 6.59 -1.84 -9.54
N ILE A 222 6.45 -0.75 -10.27
CA ILE A 222 5.40 -0.52 -11.26
C ILE A 222 6.08 -0.27 -12.62
N PRO A 223 6.24 -1.32 -13.43
CA PRO A 223 6.89 -1.21 -14.75
C PRO A 223 6.10 -0.36 -15.73
N SER A 224 4.77 -0.38 -15.62
CA SER A 224 3.85 0.45 -16.41
C SER A 224 2.45 0.49 -15.79
N ALA A 225 1.73 1.58 -16.06
CA ALA A 225 0.29 1.69 -15.85
C ALA A 225 -0.33 2.59 -16.92
N THR A 226 -1.53 2.24 -17.40
CA THR A 226 -2.28 3.08 -18.35
C THR A 226 -2.79 4.35 -17.69
N GLY A 227 -3.08 4.30 -16.40
CA GLY A 227 -3.37 5.41 -15.50
C GLY A 227 -2.23 5.66 -14.52
N ASP A 228 -2.57 5.87 -13.24
CA ASP A 228 -1.60 6.15 -12.20
C ASP A 228 -0.83 4.89 -11.77
N GLY A 229 0.36 5.09 -11.26
CA GLY A 229 1.09 4.02 -10.59
C GLY A 229 0.36 3.60 -9.33
N ILE A 230 0.14 4.53 -8.41
CA ILE A 230 -0.61 4.34 -7.16
C ILE A 230 -1.69 5.42 -7.05
N HIS A 231 -2.93 4.98 -6.82
CA HIS A 231 -4.10 5.85 -6.65
C HIS A 231 -4.77 5.58 -5.31
N ALA A 232 -4.65 6.51 -4.37
CA ALA A 232 -5.33 6.46 -3.07
C ALA A 232 -6.54 7.41 -3.08
N GLY A 233 -7.74 6.88 -2.87
CA GLY A 233 -8.98 7.65 -2.99
C GLY A 233 -9.28 8.56 -1.79
N GLN A 234 -8.46 8.54 -0.72
CA GLN A 234 -8.63 9.41 0.44
C GLN A 234 -7.31 10.09 0.84
N TYR A 235 -6.32 9.32 1.26
CA TYR A 235 -4.98 9.82 1.54
C TYR A 235 -3.92 8.74 1.29
N PHE A 236 -2.69 9.20 1.08
CA PHE A 236 -1.53 8.33 0.99
C PHE A 236 -0.56 8.61 2.14
N LEU A 237 -0.10 7.55 2.82
CA LEU A 237 0.89 7.66 3.88
C LEU A 237 1.98 6.60 3.70
N MET A 238 3.24 7.03 3.59
CA MET A 238 4.40 6.15 3.49
C MET A 238 5.34 6.39 4.68
N ASN A 239 5.51 5.35 5.51
CA ASN A 239 6.47 5.38 6.61
C ASN A 239 7.82 4.78 6.22
N ASP A 240 7.82 3.80 5.31
CA ASP A 240 9.02 3.08 4.86
C ASP A 240 8.74 2.35 3.55
N GLY A 241 9.74 1.67 3.01
CA GLY A 241 9.67 0.87 1.79
C GLY A 241 10.32 1.55 0.58
N THR A 242 10.24 0.87 -0.55
CA THR A 242 10.76 1.38 -1.83
C THR A 242 9.67 1.35 -2.88
N ILE A 243 9.44 2.46 -3.56
CA ILE A 243 8.54 2.58 -4.72
C ILE A 243 9.37 2.92 -5.95
N GLU A 244 9.24 2.14 -7.01
CA GLU A 244 9.81 2.41 -8.33
C GLU A 244 8.72 2.35 -9.38
N ALA A 245 8.48 3.44 -10.11
CA ALA A 245 7.45 3.47 -11.14
C ALA A 245 7.91 4.21 -12.41
N ARG A 246 7.49 3.68 -13.56
CA ARG A 246 7.78 4.24 -14.89
C ARG A 246 6.71 3.86 -15.91
N ASN A 247 6.77 4.47 -17.09
CA ASN A 247 5.83 4.23 -18.20
C ASN A 247 4.37 4.38 -17.77
N LEU A 248 4.06 5.51 -17.12
CA LEU A 248 2.75 5.81 -16.59
C LEU A 248 1.99 6.73 -17.53
N GLY A 249 0.72 6.43 -17.77
CA GLY A 249 -0.21 7.29 -18.52
C GLY A 249 -0.86 8.34 -17.61
N GLY A 250 -0.89 8.11 -16.30
CA GLY A 250 -1.34 9.02 -15.25
C GLY A 250 -0.23 9.35 -14.25
N ASP A 251 -0.61 9.79 -13.05
CA ASP A 251 0.30 10.27 -12.03
C ASP A 251 1.08 9.10 -11.37
N GLY A 252 2.28 9.36 -10.86
CA GLY A 252 3.11 8.33 -10.21
C GLY A 252 2.46 7.85 -8.93
N ILE A 253 2.19 8.78 -8.02
CA ILE A 253 1.46 8.55 -6.76
C ILE A 253 0.44 9.67 -6.62
N GLN A 254 -0.85 9.33 -6.53
CA GLN A 254 -1.93 10.29 -6.34
C GLN A 254 -2.69 9.98 -5.04
N ALA A 255 -2.97 11.03 -4.25
CA ALA A 255 -3.96 11.03 -3.18
C ALA A 255 -5.12 11.95 -3.59
N GLU A 256 -6.32 11.37 -3.76
CA GLU A 256 -7.50 12.08 -4.22
C GLU A 256 -8.42 12.42 -3.06
N ILE A 257 -9.21 13.47 -3.20
CA ILE A 257 -10.21 13.86 -2.21
C ILE A 257 -11.46 12.98 -2.34
N THR A 258 -11.98 12.47 -1.22
CA THR A 258 -13.26 11.76 -1.18
C THR A 258 -14.43 12.73 -1.34
N LYS A 259 -15.62 12.19 -1.60
CA LYS A 259 -16.86 12.98 -1.66
C LYS A 259 -17.28 13.56 -0.30
N ASN A 260 -16.80 12.98 0.80
CA ASN A 260 -17.13 13.44 2.14
C ASN A 260 -16.01 14.35 2.67
N PRO A 261 -16.22 15.66 2.80
CA PRO A 261 -15.19 16.60 3.23
C PRO A 261 -14.75 16.42 4.70
N LEU A 262 -15.48 15.61 5.47
CA LEU A 262 -15.17 15.33 6.88
C LEU A 262 -14.30 14.08 7.07
N ASP A 263 -13.92 13.40 6.00
CA ASP A 263 -13.03 12.27 6.09
C ASP A 263 -11.65 12.70 6.59
N GLU A 264 -11.07 11.88 7.46
CA GLU A 264 -9.76 12.16 8.06
C GLU A 264 -8.68 12.29 6.99
N MET A 265 -7.82 13.29 7.08
CA MET A 265 -6.69 13.54 6.16
C MET A 265 -7.10 13.57 4.66
N ASN A 266 -8.33 13.96 4.37
CA ASN A 266 -8.93 13.88 3.05
C ASN A 266 -8.10 14.60 1.97
N GLY A 267 -7.69 13.89 0.94
CA GLY A 267 -6.86 14.38 -0.15
C GLY A 267 -5.39 14.65 0.22
N GLN A 268 -4.95 14.34 1.44
CA GLN A 268 -3.60 14.65 1.91
C GLN A 268 -2.59 13.56 1.57
N LEU A 269 -1.30 13.93 1.55
CA LEU A 269 -0.20 13.02 1.28
C LEU A 269 0.92 13.20 2.30
N PHE A 270 1.36 12.07 2.90
CA PHE A 270 2.39 12.03 3.93
C PHE A 270 3.49 11.06 3.55
N ILE A 271 4.76 11.51 3.59
CA ILE A 271 5.93 10.65 3.42
C ILE A 271 6.89 10.91 4.58
N ASN A 272 7.06 9.90 5.44
CA ASN A 272 7.88 9.97 6.65
C ASN A 272 9.21 9.22 6.49
N GLY A 273 9.39 8.47 5.40
CA GLY A 273 10.59 7.68 5.13
C GLY A 273 10.49 6.85 3.86
N GLY A 274 11.49 6.01 3.64
CA GLY A 274 11.57 5.13 2.48
C GLY A 274 12.25 5.76 1.27
N SER A 275 12.09 5.14 0.10
CA SER A 275 12.70 5.58 -1.16
C SER A 275 11.69 5.57 -2.30
N ILE A 276 11.64 6.66 -3.08
CA ILE A 276 10.74 6.81 -4.22
C ILE A 276 11.55 7.17 -5.47
N THR A 277 11.45 6.33 -6.50
CA THR A 277 12.05 6.58 -7.82
C THR A 277 10.96 6.59 -8.87
N LEU A 278 10.79 7.73 -9.56
CA LEU A 278 9.75 7.91 -10.57
C LEU A 278 10.34 8.41 -11.89
N ASP A 279 9.91 7.81 -12.98
CA ASP A 279 10.20 8.29 -14.36
C ASP A 279 8.88 8.69 -15.03
N ILE A 280 8.67 10.01 -15.16
CA ILE A 280 7.45 10.64 -15.66
C ILE A 280 7.71 11.22 -17.06
N ALA A 281 7.38 10.42 -18.06
CA ALA A 281 7.62 10.77 -19.47
C ALA A 281 6.35 11.25 -20.22
N SER A 282 5.16 10.92 -19.71
CA SER A 282 3.89 11.30 -20.34
C SER A 282 3.59 12.81 -20.15
N PRO A 283 2.94 13.46 -21.14
CA PRO A 283 2.59 14.87 -21.03
C PRO A 283 1.63 15.18 -19.87
N ASP A 284 1.80 16.29 -19.21
CA ASP A 284 0.98 16.84 -18.10
C ASP A 284 0.73 15.89 -16.92
N VAL A 285 1.56 14.90 -16.73
CA VAL A 285 1.53 13.92 -15.63
C VAL A 285 2.41 14.41 -14.47
N LYS A 286 2.05 14.06 -13.23
CA LYS A 286 2.78 14.43 -12.02
C LYS A 286 3.42 13.19 -11.38
N GLY A 287 4.63 13.34 -10.87
CA GLY A 287 5.29 12.26 -10.14
C GLY A 287 4.56 11.95 -8.84
N ILE A 288 4.41 12.94 -7.99
CA ILE A 288 3.66 12.86 -6.74
C ILE A 288 2.63 13.99 -6.73
N LYS A 289 1.38 13.63 -6.49
CA LYS A 289 0.25 14.57 -6.47
C LYS A 289 -0.69 14.27 -5.29
N CYS A 290 -1.23 15.30 -4.70
CA CYS A 290 -2.36 15.23 -3.78
C CYS A 290 -3.43 16.24 -4.18
N ASP A 291 -4.62 16.16 -3.59
CA ASP A 291 -5.66 17.17 -3.75
C ASP A 291 -5.81 18.07 -2.52
N GLY A 292 -5.10 17.76 -1.44
CA GLY A 292 -5.03 18.54 -0.21
C GLY A 292 -3.61 19.00 0.11
N ASP A 293 -3.25 19.01 1.38
CA ASP A 293 -1.91 19.35 1.87
C ASP A 293 -0.93 18.17 1.69
N MET A 294 0.36 18.49 1.61
CA MET A 294 1.43 17.51 1.52
C MET A 294 2.48 17.72 2.61
N GLN A 295 2.89 16.62 3.25
CA GLN A 295 3.99 16.63 4.21
C GLN A 295 5.04 15.57 3.85
N ILE A 296 6.29 16.00 3.70
CA ILE A 296 7.44 15.13 3.52
C ILE A 296 8.39 15.39 4.69
N THR A 297 8.53 14.38 5.57
CA THR A 297 9.34 14.50 6.79
C THR A 297 10.48 13.49 6.86
N GLY A 298 10.73 12.77 5.77
CA GLY A 298 11.82 11.82 5.59
C GLY A 298 11.76 11.16 4.22
N GLY A 299 12.84 10.48 3.85
CA GLY A 299 12.93 9.67 2.64
C GLY A 299 13.82 10.24 1.54
N THR A 300 14.13 9.37 0.59
CA THR A 300 14.99 9.70 -0.57
C THR A 300 14.16 9.63 -1.85
N PHE A 301 14.24 10.70 -2.65
CA PHE A 301 13.44 10.83 -3.87
C PHE A 301 14.36 11.07 -5.08
N ALA A 302 14.15 10.28 -6.12
CA ALA A 302 14.75 10.45 -7.43
C ALA A 302 13.64 10.52 -8.49
N ILE A 303 13.27 11.74 -8.92
CA ILE A 303 12.15 11.95 -9.83
C ILE A 303 12.63 12.56 -11.13
N THR A 304 12.36 11.91 -12.25
CA THR A 304 12.57 12.46 -13.58
C THR A 304 11.23 12.87 -14.18
N ALA A 305 11.04 14.17 -14.44
CA ALA A 305 9.88 14.72 -15.13
C ALA A 305 10.32 15.19 -16.52
N SER A 306 10.21 14.29 -17.51
CA SER A 306 10.62 14.53 -18.89
C SER A 306 9.45 14.83 -19.83
N GLY A 307 8.22 14.53 -19.43
CA GLY A 307 7.01 14.87 -20.21
C GLY A 307 6.78 16.38 -20.31
N ALA A 308 6.29 16.84 -21.44
CA ALA A 308 5.89 18.23 -21.61
C ALA A 308 4.77 18.57 -20.59
N GLY A 309 4.89 19.67 -19.86
CA GLY A 309 3.91 20.08 -18.85
C GLY A 309 3.93 19.26 -17.55
N SER A 310 4.71 18.19 -17.45
CA SER A 310 4.76 17.32 -16.27
C SER A 310 5.34 18.04 -15.04
N LYS A 311 5.07 17.52 -13.84
CA LYS A 311 5.65 18.04 -12.58
C LYS A 311 6.26 16.86 -11.80
N GLY A 312 7.40 17.08 -11.18
CA GLY A 312 7.96 16.12 -10.24
C GLY A 312 7.03 15.96 -9.03
N ILE A 313 6.68 17.07 -8.38
CA ILE A 313 5.73 17.10 -7.25
C ILE A 313 4.72 18.23 -7.50
N SER A 314 3.44 17.98 -7.24
CA SER A 314 2.33 18.94 -7.35
C SER A 314 1.44 18.88 -6.13
N CYS A 315 1.30 20.02 -5.43
CA CYS A 315 0.48 20.16 -4.24
C CYS A 315 -0.43 21.39 -4.40
N PRO A 316 -1.76 21.21 -4.50
CA PRO A 316 -2.69 22.35 -4.56
C PRO A 316 -2.93 23.00 -3.19
N GLY A 317 -2.61 22.31 -2.08
CA GLY A 317 -2.67 22.83 -0.72
C GLY A 317 -1.32 23.39 -0.26
N ASN A 318 -1.12 23.40 1.06
CA ASN A 318 0.16 23.74 1.67
C ASN A 318 1.12 22.55 1.60
N MET A 319 2.40 22.84 1.42
CA MET A 319 3.43 21.82 1.41
C MET A 319 4.47 22.08 2.49
N LEU A 320 4.72 21.08 3.33
CA LEU A 320 5.80 21.06 4.31
C LEU A 320 6.86 20.05 3.92
N ILE A 321 8.10 20.47 3.81
CA ILE A 321 9.28 19.63 3.74
C ILE A 321 10.09 19.82 5.01
N ASN A 322 10.33 18.74 5.74
CA ASN A 322 11.10 18.74 6.97
C ASN A 322 11.94 17.47 7.06
N GLN A 323 12.72 17.34 8.10
CA GLN A 323 13.48 16.15 8.46
C GLN A 323 13.25 15.87 9.94
N THR A 324 12.57 14.77 10.24
CA THR A 324 12.29 14.39 11.63
C THR A 324 13.18 13.22 12.06
N ASN A 325 12.77 11.99 11.78
CA ASN A 325 13.51 10.79 12.18
C ASN A 325 14.46 10.27 11.10
N ASN A 326 14.17 10.56 9.84
CA ASN A 326 14.95 10.13 8.68
C ASN A 326 15.42 11.36 7.88
N PRO A 327 16.57 11.28 7.22
CA PRO A 327 16.98 12.29 6.24
C PRO A 327 15.92 12.50 5.17
N THR A 328 15.73 13.73 4.74
CA THR A 328 14.91 14.08 3.58
C THR A 328 15.82 14.57 2.48
N ASP A 329 15.89 13.81 1.38
CA ASP A 329 16.68 14.14 0.19
C ASP A 329 15.81 14.00 -1.05
N ILE A 330 15.49 15.13 -1.66
CA ILE A 330 14.62 15.22 -2.83
C ILE A 330 15.45 15.70 -4.01
N THR A 331 15.66 14.84 -4.99
CA THR A 331 16.29 15.18 -6.27
C THR A 331 15.28 15.05 -7.40
N ILE A 332 15.05 16.13 -8.14
CA ILE A 332 14.13 16.17 -9.27
C ILE A 332 14.85 16.70 -10.51
N THR A 333 14.73 15.99 -11.63
CA THR A 333 15.15 16.47 -12.96
C THR A 333 13.90 16.82 -13.78
N ALA A 334 13.69 18.13 -14.03
CA ALA A 334 12.59 18.64 -14.85
C ALA A 334 13.12 18.99 -16.24
N SER A 335 13.03 18.08 -17.19
CA SER A 335 13.57 18.23 -18.55
C SER A 335 12.52 18.39 -19.65
N GLY A 336 11.23 18.21 -19.33
CA GLY A 336 10.12 18.42 -20.26
C GLY A 336 9.94 19.91 -20.64
N GLY A 337 9.24 20.15 -21.73
CA GLY A 337 8.91 21.48 -22.22
C GLY A 337 7.55 21.99 -21.72
N ILE A 338 6.96 22.85 -22.54
CA ILE A 338 5.59 23.33 -22.37
C ILE A 338 4.63 22.35 -23.07
N TYR A 339 3.56 22.00 -22.39
CA TYR A 339 2.42 21.28 -22.94
C TYR A 339 1.31 22.27 -23.24
N THR A 340 0.62 22.10 -24.33
CA THR A 340 -0.62 22.81 -24.65
C THR A 340 -1.70 21.76 -24.81
N ASP A 341 -2.75 21.84 -24.00
CA ASP A 341 -3.88 20.96 -24.08
C ASP A 341 -4.58 21.14 -25.43
N PRO A 342 -4.77 20.07 -26.22
CA PRO A 342 -5.34 20.18 -27.57
C PRO A 342 -6.83 20.54 -27.61
N VAL A 343 -7.53 20.47 -26.45
CA VAL A 343 -8.97 20.73 -26.34
C VAL A 343 -9.24 22.10 -25.71
N THR A 344 -8.54 22.40 -24.59
CA THR A 344 -8.78 23.64 -23.82
C THR A 344 -7.83 24.76 -24.24
N GLU A 345 -6.77 24.47 -25.01
CA GLU A 345 -5.66 25.38 -25.38
C GLU A 345 -4.89 25.92 -24.18
N GLU A 346 -5.16 25.41 -22.97
CA GLU A 346 -4.42 25.79 -21.77
C GLU A 346 -2.97 25.29 -21.82
N THR A 347 -2.07 26.08 -21.31
CA THR A 347 -0.65 25.75 -21.30
C THR A 347 -0.17 25.36 -19.92
N SER A 348 0.59 24.30 -19.84
CA SER A 348 1.24 23.77 -18.64
C SER A 348 2.74 23.66 -18.85
N ARG A 349 3.55 24.04 -17.85
CA ARG A 349 5.01 23.96 -17.92
C ARG A 349 5.52 22.75 -17.14
N CYS A 350 6.58 22.14 -17.65
CA CYS A 350 7.32 21.18 -16.84
C CYS A 350 7.97 21.88 -15.64
N MET A 351 7.81 21.32 -14.45
CA MET A 351 8.32 21.88 -13.18
C MET A 351 8.85 20.78 -12.26
N GLY A 352 9.85 21.13 -11.47
CA GLY A 352 10.27 20.25 -10.38
C GLY A 352 9.19 20.13 -9.31
N ILE A 353 8.85 21.26 -8.68
CA ILE A 353 7.82 21.33 -7.63
C ILE A 353 6.85 22.48 -7.96
N LYS A 354 5.54 22.18 -7.89
CA LYS A 354 4.48 23.17 -7.94
C LYS A 354 3.66 23.12 -6.66
N VAL A 355 3.45 24.29 -6.01
CA VAL A 355 2.60 24.45 -4.82
C VAL A 355 1.69 25.65 -5.05
N ASP A 356 0.36 25.45 -4.87
CA ASP A 356 -0.61 26.51 -5.13
C ASP A 356 -0.83 27.41 -3.91
N PHE A 357 -0.56 26.91 -2.69
CA PHE A 357 -0.54 27.71 -1.46
C PHE A 357 0.89 27.86 -0.92
N ASP A 358 1.10 27.72 0.36
CA ASP A 358 2.39 27.98 0.99
C ASP A 358 3.33 26.76 0.91
N LEU A 359 4.60 27.02 0.60
CA LEU A 359 5.69 26.05 0.70
C LEU A 359 6.62 26.42 1.85
N THR A 360 6.74 25.53 2.82
CA THR A 360 7.73 25.64 3.89
C THR A 360 8.74 24.48 3.77
N ILE A 361 10.02 24.81 3.64
CA ILE A 361 11.13 23.85 3.71
C ILE A 361 11.91 24.14 4.98
N GLU A 362 11.63 23.41 6.08
CA GLU A 362 12.27 23.65 7.39
C GLU A 362 13.65 23.02 7.46
N ALA A 363 13.80 21.80 6.94
CA ALA A 363 15.04 21.03 6.92
C ALA A 363 15.05 20.04 5.75
N GLY A 364 16.21 19.42 5.49
CA GLY A 364 16.42 18.47 4.40
C GLY A 364 17.05 19.12 3.17
N THR A 365 17.33 18.29 2.17
CA THR A 365 17.93 18.71 0.89
C THR A 365 16.90 18.62 -0.23
N VAL A 366 16.72 19.70 -0.98
CA VAL A 366 15.87 19.74 -2.17
C VAL A 366 16.71 20.28 -3.35
N THR A 367 16.96 19.40 -4.31
CA THR A 367 17.70 19.71 -5.52
C THR A 367 16.79 19.57 -6.73
N VAL A 368 16.66 20.64 -7.53
CA VAL A 368 15.89 20.59 -8.77
C VAL A 368 16.74 21.06 -9.95
N TYR A 369 16.99 20.15 -10.85
CA TYR A 369 17.63 20.42 -12.14
C TYR A 369 16.54 20.69 -13.19
N ASN A 370 16.41 21.94 -13.63
CA ASN A 370 15.47 22.30 -14.69
C ASN A 370 16.23 22.57 -15.99
N THR A 371 16.22 21.58 -16.88
CA THR A 371 17.00 21.59 -18.14
C THR A 371 16.16 21.73 -19.40
N GLY A 372 14.84 21.52 -19.30
CA GLY A 372 13.93 21.64 -20.45
C GLY A 372 13.64 23.08 -20.85
N SER A 373 13.36 23.30 -22.13
CA SER A 373 12.98 24.62 -22.62
C SER A 373 11.65 25.09 -22.00
N GLY A 374 11.71 26.21 -21.26
CA GLY A 374 10.57 26.76 -20.52
C GLY A 374 10.21 26.01 -19.24
N SER A 375 10.98 25.00 -18.84
CA SER A 375 10.83 24.34 -17.54
C SER A 375 11.11 25.28 -16.37
N ARG A 376 10.66 24.91 -15.17
CA ARG A 376 10.90 25.67 -13.94
C ARG A 376 11.37 24.75 -12.82
N GLY A 377 12.16 25.29 -11.90
CA GLY A 377 12.58 24.58 -10.69
C GLY A 377 11.40 24.41 -9.72
N ILE A 378 11.17 25.38 -8.85
CA ILE A 378 10.09 25.44 -7.87
C ILE A 378 9.17 26.61 -8.20
N LYS A 379 7.87 26.39 -8.26
CA LYS A 379 6.84 27.42 -8.39
C LYS A 379 5.94 27.35 -7.16
N VAL A 380 5.78 28.49 -6.48
CA VAL A 380 4.90 28.67 -5.34
C VAL A 380 3.96 29.81 -5.65
N ASP A 381 2.65 29.63 -5.51
CA ASP A 381 1.68 30.71 -5.72
C ASP A 381 1.41 31.49 -4.42
N GLY A 382 1.58 30.85 -3.26
CA GLY A 382 1.56 31.48 -1.95
C GLY A 382 2.95 31.90 -1.45
N LYS A 383 3.17 31.79 -0.14
CA LYS A 383 4.42 32.15 0.52
C LYS A 383 5.45 31.03 0.47
N TYR A 384 6.67 31.36 0.06
CA TYR A 384 7.82 30.46 0.21
C TYR A 384 8.61 30.80 1.49
N THR A 385 8.83 29.78 2.33
CA THR A 385 9.62 29.89 3.56
C THR A 385 10.73 28.84 3.55
N LYS A 386 11.98 29.28 3.76
CA LYS A 386 13.16 28.40 3.87
C LYS A 386 13.74 28.49 5.28
N GLY A 387 13.77 27.36 5.99
CA GLY A 387 14.42 27.22 7.29
C GLY A 387 15.95 27.24 7.21
N ALA A 388 16.59 27.49 8.33
CA ALA A 388 18.05 27.54 8.43
C ALA A 388 18.72 26.17 8.18
N ALA A 389 18.02 25.07 8.49
CA ALA A 389 18.49 23.71 8.28
C ALA A 389 18.18 23.14 6.88
N ALA A 390 17.50 23.90 6.02
CA ALA A 390 17.15 23.48 4.68
C ALA A 390 18.27 23.82 3.67
N VAL A 391 18.60 22.84 2.82
CA VAL A 391 19.48 23.02 1.66
C VAL A 391 18.62 22.99 0.40
N VAL A 392 18.51 24.10 -0.31
CA VAL A 392 17.69 24.21 -1.52
C VAL A 392 18.59 24.65 -2.69
N GLN A 393 18.69 23.76 -3.68
CA GLN A 393 19.42 23.97 -4.93
C GLN A 393 18.43 23.96 -6.10
N ALA A 394 17.73 25.07 -6.27
CA ALA A 394 16.70 25.22 -7.30
C ALA A 394 16.45 26.70 -7.60
N SER A 395 16.00 27.00 -8.81
CA SER A 395 15.36 28.29 -9.09
C SER A 395 13.94 28.27 -8.47
N VAL A 396 13.68 29.22 -7.59
CA VAL A 396 12.35 29.42 -6.97
C VAL A 396 11.67 30.61 -7.63
N LYS A 397 10.42 30.42 -8.02
CA LYS A 397 9.56 31.48 -8.53
C LYS A 397 8.30 31.54 -7.68
N ASN A 398 8.07 32.67 -7.06
CA ASN A 398 6.81 33.04 -6.40
C ASN A 398 5.89 33.73 -7.40
#